data_3c84fe3677325996c1b9892710a9e81a
#
_entry.id   3c84fe3677325996c1b9892710a9e81a
#
_cell.length_a   1.000
_cell.length_b   1.000
_cell.length_c   1.000
_cell.angle_alpha   90.00
_cell.angle_beta   90.00
_cell.angle_gamma   90.00
#
_symmetry.space_group_name_H-M   'P 1'
#
loop_
_entity.id
_entity.type
_entity.pdbx_description
1 polymer ?
#
loop_
_entity_poly.entity_id
_entity_poly.type
_entity_poly.pdbx_seq_one_letter_code
_entity_poly.pdbx_strand_id
1 'polypeptide(L)'
;MSSFSSLISVIMPVHNAGMYLKEAVESILNQKDTSLELILVDDHSTDHAIKNLPAKLTQDLRFNIYSSAGHGVVAAMKTGYAHAQGGFIARMDADDISLPNRLSEQYNYLQQHPEIGIAGAQVKIFSDSDIEQGFQLYEKWLNQLCLPDDIERELFIESPIPNPTAFFRREIYEKLNGYQDPEWAEDYDMWLRAHALGIKMGKPKGTLLQWREHANRLTHRDNRYNNKLFMKAKAYYLSRSHHLKQRKAIIWGTGPTGVYIHDILLEHNIEVEAFIEVDPRRVGGVKRGLPVLHFSEINQYTNNRNKSVLIIGAVGARGAREEMRQALFDMGKEEGIDFLFAA
;
A
#
# COMPACT_ATOMS: atom_id res chain seq x y z
N MET A 1 -29.61 -9.42 7.70
CA MET A 1 -28.51 -8.47 7.49
C MET A 1 -28.31 -7.76 8.80
N SER A 2 -27.21 -8.01 9.51
CA SER A 2 -26.89 -7.25 10.73
C SER A 2 -26.63 -5.81 10.32
N SER A 3 -27.40 -4.86 10.82
CA SER A 3 -27.14 -3.42 10.64
C SER A 3 -25.86 -3.09 11.41
N PHE A 4 -24.73 -3.10 10.70
CA PHE A 4 -23.48 -2.62 11.29
C PHE A 4 -23.67 -1.16 11.71
N SER A 5 -23.23 -0.85 12.91
CA SER A 5 -23.24 0.51 13.47
C SER A 5 -22.48 1.47 12.55
N SER A 6 -22.99 2.68 12.36
CA SER A 6 -22.26 3.77 11.69
C SER A 6 -21.07 4.29 12.50
N LEU A 7 -20.84 3.76 13.70
CA LEU A 7 -19.69 4.09 14.54
C LEU A 7 -18.38 3.71 13.83
N ILE A 8 -17.42 4.60 13.88
CA ILE A 8 -16.06 4.43 13.35
C ILE A 8 -15.10 4.26 14.51
N SER A 9 -14.41 3.12 14.59
CA SER A 9 -13.31 2.92 15.53
C SER A 9 -12.01 3.37 14.87
N VAL A 10 -11.45 4.48 15.35
CA VAL A 10 -10.14 4.97 14.92
C VAL A 10 -9.07 4.37 15.81
N ILE A 11 -8.20 3.54 15.25
CA ILE A 11 -7.08 2.93 15.97
C ILE A 11 -5.82 3.74 15.71
N MET A 12 -5.20 4.23 16.78
CA MET A 12 -3.98 5.03 16.75
C MET A 12 -2.87 4.33 17.52
N PRO A 13 -1.98 3.56 16.85
CA PRO A 13 -0.78 3.04 17.49
C PRO A 13 0.18 4.17 17.83
N VAL A 14 0.78 4.14 19.00
CA VAL A 14 1.69 5.19 19.48
C VAL A 14 2.96 4.55 20.03
N HIS A 15 4.11 4.98 19.50
CA HIS A 15 5.42 4.68 20.07
C HIS A 15 6.32 5.94 20.00
N ASN A 16 6.53 6.59 21.13
CA ASN A 16 7.38 7.78 21.23
C ASN A 16 7.02 8.90 20.21
N ALA A 17 5.73 9.25 20.14
CA ALA A 17 5.22 10.26 19.19
C ALA A 17 5.61 11.72 19.54
N GLY A 18 6.14 11.94 20.73
CA GLY A 18 6.67 13.24 21.16
C GLY A 18 5.64 14.36 21.10
N MET A 19 6.05 15.48 20.52
CA MET A 19 5.21 16.67 20.40
C MET A 19 4.04 16.55 19.42
N TYR A 20 4.06 15.57 18.51
CA TYR A 20 3.05 15.42 17.47
C TYR A 20 1.75 14.78 17.97
N LEU A 21 1.82 13.96 19.04
CA LEU A 21 0.69 13.19 19.55
C LEU A 21 -0.55 14.04 19.86
N LYS A 22 -0.34 15.20 20.49
CA LYS A 22 -1.46 16.09 20.86
C LYS A 22 -2.25 16.53 19.64
N GLU A 23 -1.56 16.96 18.58
CA GLU A 23 -2.18 17.45 17.35
C GLU A 23 -2.91 16.32 16.62
N ALA A 24 -2.31 15.12 16.55
CA ALA A 24 -2.93 13.93 15.98
C ALA A 24 -4.24 13.55 16.70
N VAL A 25 -4.23 13.50 18.05
CA VAL A 25 -5.43 13.21 18.87
C VAL A 25 -6.51 14.30 18.66
N GLU A 26 -6.13 15.58 18.74
CA GLU A 26 -7.05 16.69 18.51
C GLU A 26 -7.69 16.62 17.12
N SER A 27 -6.93 16.24 16.08
CA SER A 27 -7.41 16.15 14.71
C SER A 27 -8.50 15.07 14.53
N ILE A 28 -8.44 13.99 15.29
CA ILE A 28 -9.46 12.94 15.27
C ILE A 28 -10.68 13.33 16.13
N LEU A 29 -10.49 13.85 17.33
CA LEU A 29 -11.62 14.22 18.19
C LEU A 29 -12.44 15.40 17.63
N ASN A 30 -11.83 16.20 16.74
CA ASN A 30 -12.49 17.31 16.03
C ASN A 30 -13.08 16.92 14.67
N GLN A 31 -13.18 15.63 14.33
CA GLN A 31 -13.86 15.18 13.12
C GLN A 31 -15.34 15.57 13.13
N LYS A 32 -15.86 15.98 11.97
CA LYS A 32 -17.22 16.46 11.79
C LYS A 32 -18.13 15.38 11.19
N ASP A 33 -19.41 15.51 11.46
CA ASP A 33 -20.50 14.75 10.83
C ASP A 33 -20.31 13.23 10.89
N THR A 34 -19.73 12.73 12.01
CA THR A 34 -19.48 11.31 12.18
C THR A 34 -19.55 10.88 13.65
N SER A 35 -19.98 9.66 13.88
CA SER A 35 -19.88 8.98 15.18
C SER A 35 -18.57 8.21 15.22
N LEU A 36 -17.74 8.50 16.20
CA LEU A 36 -16.43 7.85 16.34
C LEU A 36 -16.09 7.49 17.79
N GLU A 37 -15.21 6.52 17.95
CA GLU A 37 -14.36 6.29 19.11
C GLU A 37 -12.89 6.34 18.69
N LEU A 38 -12.05 6.93 19.51
CA LEU A 38 -10.59 6.94 19.34
C LEU A 38 -9.95 5.96 20.32
N ILE A 39 -9.25 4.99 19.78
CA ILE A 39 -8.54 3.94 20.52
C ILE A 39 -7.04 4.17 20.32
N LEU A 40 -6.42 4.86 21.27
CA LEU A 40 -4.97 5.01 21.32
C LEU A 40 -4.36 3.78 21.95
N VAL A 41 -3.37 3.18 21.30
CA VAL A 41 -2.65 2.01 21.83
C VAL A 41 -1.18 2.37 22.01
N ASP A 42 -0.76 2.45 23.26
CA ASP A 42 0.62 2.71 23.67
C ASP A 42 1.49 1.48 23.47
N ASP A 43 2.38 1.53 22.48
CA ASP A 43 3.38 0.49 22.23
C ASP A 43 4.66 0.78 23.02
N HIS A 44 4.55 0.76 24.35
CA HIS A 44 5.68 0.92 25.28
C HIS A 44 6.46 2.24 25.12
N SER A 45 5.76 3.37 24.99
CA SER A 45 6.38 4.69 24.89
C SER A 45 7.13 5.07 26.17
N THR A 46 8.27 5.75 26.02
CA THR A 46 9.13 6.23 27.09
C THR A 46 9.24 7.76 27.15
N ASP A 47 8.67 8.46 26.16
CA ASP A 47 8.77 9.92 25.98
C ASP A 47 7.76 10.73 26.80
N HIS A 48 6.89 10.06 27.56
CA HIS A 48 5.82 10.66 28.35
C HIS A 48 4.76 11.46 27.54
N ALA A 49 4.74 11.40 26.23
CA ALA A 49 3.82 12.18 25.39
C ALA A 49 2.36 11.93 25.77
N ILE A 50 1.98 10.67 26.02
CA ILE A 50 0.61 10.30 26.43
C ILE A 50 0.24 10.92 27.79
N LYS A 51 1.14 10.92 28.77
CA LYS A 51 0.90 11.52 30.09
C LYS A 51 0.74 13.04 30.02
N ASN A 52 1.34 13.66 29.03
CA ASN A 52 1.32 15.12 28.82
C ASN A 52 0.11 15.58 27.99
N LEU A 53 -0.77 14.69 27.58
CA LEU A 53 -2.00 15.08 26.88
C LEU A 53 -2.87 15.95 27.78
N PRO A 54 -3.46 17.05 27.25
CA PRO A 54 -4.36 17.90 28.02
C PRO A 54 -5.57 17.13 28.57
N ALA A 55 -5.97 17.45 29.82
CA ALA A 55 -7.12 16.80 30.47
C ALA A 55 -8.40 16.87 29.65
N LYS A 56 -8.63 17.97 28.91
CA LYS A 56 -9.79 18.12 28.02
C LYS A 56 -9.87 17.00 26.93
N LEU A 57 -8.73 16.44 26.53
CA LEU A 57 -8.68 15.35 25.56
C LEU A 57 -8.87 14.00 26.26
N THR A 58 -8.16 13.74 27.33
CA THR A 58 -8.22 12.48 28.08
C THR A 58 -9.56 12.26 28.81
N GLN A 59 -10.36 13.32 28.99
CA GLN A 59 -11.71 13.25 29.55
C GLN A 59 -12.82 13.16 28.48
N ASP A 60 -12.48 13.21 27.18
CA ASP A 60 -13.46 12.98 26.12
C ASP A 60 -13.91 11.50 26.16
N LEU A 61 -15.22 11.29 26.30
CA LEU A 61 -15.82 9.95 26.43
C LEU A 61 -15.59 9.06 25.20
N ARG A 62 -15.22 9.65 24.08
CA ARG A 62 -14.89 8.93 22.85
C ARG A 62 -13.44 8.44 22.82
N PHE A 63 -12.59 8.89 23.74
CA PHE A 63 -11.17 8.64 23.76
C PHE A 63 -10.79 7.58 24.81
N ASN A 64 -10.21 6.48 24.33
CA ASN A 64 -9.76 5.37 25.16
C ASN A 64 -8.28 5.11 24.94
N ILE A 65 -7.55 4.79 26.01
CA ILE A 65 -6.11 4.51 25.98
C ILE A 65 -5.88 3.09 26.50
N TYR A 66 -5.14 2.29 25.71
CA TYR A 66 -4.77 0.91 26.06
C TYR A 66 -3.27 0.72 25.91
N SER A 67 -2.69 -0.20 26.67
CA SER A 67 -1.32 -0.66 26.44
C SER A 67 -1.31 -1.81 25.44
N SER A 68 -0.35 -1.83 24.54
CA SER A 68 -0.18 -2.90 23.56
C SER A 68 0.10 -4.24 24.28
N ALA A 69 -0.54 -5.31 23.80
CA ALA A 69 -0.30 -6.66 24.33
C ALA A 69 1.04 -7.27 23.86
N GLY A 70 1.72 -6.62 22.91
CA GLY A 70 3.01 -7.04 22.37
C GLY A 70 3.79 -5.82 21.89
N HIS A 71 4.81 -6.03 21.08
CA HIS A 71 5.65 -4.96 20.54
C HIS A 71 5.39 -4.74 19.04
N GLY A 72 5.53 -3.50 18.61
CA GLY A 72 5.45 -3.08 17.22
C GLY A 72 4.02 -2.75 16.77
N VAL A 73 3.96 -2.06 15.64
CA VAL A 73 2.73 -1.48 15.09
C VAL A 73 1.62 -2.51 14.88
N VAL A 74 1.97 -3.74 14.47
CA VAL A 74 0.98 -4.82 14.24
C VAL A 74 0.36 -5.29 15.54
N ALA A 75 1.15 -5.45 16.61
CA ALA A 75 0.64 -5.81 17.94
C ALA A 75 -0.29 -4.71 18.49
N ALA A 76 0.09 -3.45 18.33
CA ALA A 76 -0.73 -2.32 18.72
C ALA A 76 -2.06 -2.27 17.92
N MET A 77 -2.02 -2.47 16.60
CA MET A 77 -3.24 -2.54 15.78
C MET A 77 -4.16 -3.70 16.20
N LYS A 78 -3.62 -4.89 16.50
CA LYS A 78 -4.40 -6.03 17.01
C LYS A 78 -5.03 -5.73 18.37
N THR A 79 -4.27 -5.10 19.27
CA THR A 79 -4.79 -4.67 20.58
C THR A 79 -5.93 -3.67 20.39
N GLY A 80 -5.74 -2.64 19.57
CA GLY A 80 -6.79 -1.65 19.30
C GLY A 80 -8.03 -2.27 18.67
N TYR A 81 -7.86 -3.19 17.74
CA TYR A 81 -8.99 -3.88 17.13
C TYR A 81 -9.80 -4.71 18.13
N ALA A 82 -9.14 -5.36 19.09
CA ALA A 82 -9.83 -6.13 20.14
C ALA A 82 -10.78 -5.28 21.02
N HIS A 83 -10.55 -3.97 21.09
CA HIS A 83 -11.39 -3.02 21.82
C HIS A 83 -12.35 -2.23 20.91
N ALA A 84 -12.22 -2.34 19.60
CA ALA A 84 -13.03 -1.61 18.64
C ALA A 84 -14.48 -2.11 18.60
N GLN A 85 -15.46 -1.17 18.62
CA GLN A 85 -16.89 -1.49 18.62
C GLN A 85 -17.60 -1.05 17.32
N GLY A 86 -16.94 -0.19 16.51
CA GLY A 86 -17.50 0.38 15.30
C GLY A 86 -17.71 -0.61 14.17
N GLY A 87 -18.67 -0.33 13.30
CA GLY A 87 -18.88 -1.06 12.04
C GLY A 87 -17.81 -0.74 10.97
N PHE A 88 -17.00 0.28 11.24
CA PHE A 88 -15.87 0.67 10.40
C PHE A 88 -14.60 0.80 11.24
N ILE A 89 -13.47 0.42 10.65
CA ILE A 89 -12.14 0.50 11.27
C ILE A 89 -11.32 1.51 10.49
N ALA A 90 -10.87 2.56 11.15
CA ALA A 90 -9.96 3.55 10.58
C ALA A 90 -8.60 3.48 11.26
N ARG A 91 -7.53 3.69 10.50
CA ARG A 91 -6.19 3.90 11.05
C ARG A 91 -5.85 5.37 11.12
N MET A 92 -5.05 5.74 12.08
CA MET A 92 -4.41 7.06 12.21
C MET A 92 -3.02 6.88 12.81
N ASP A 93 -2.02 7.53 12.22
CA ASP A 93 -0.68 7.54 12.80
C ASP A 93 -0.56 8.73 13.78
N ALA A 94 0.25 8.57 14.82
CA ALA A 94 0.32 9.48 15.96
C ALA A 94 1.11 10.78 15.69
N ASP A 95 1.63 10.94 14.48
CA ASP A 95 2.43 12.07 14.01
C ASP A 95 1.77 12.84 12.85
N ASP A 96 0.59 12.40 12.38
CA ASP A 96 -0.15 12.98 11.27
C ASP A 96 -1.32 13.86 11.72
N ILE A 97 -1.93 14.61 10.77
CA ILE A 97 -3.08 15.47 11.02
C ILE A 97 -4.23 15.06 10.11
N SER A 98 -5.31 14.57 10.68
CA SER A 98 -6.55 14.26 9.97
C SER A 98 -7.34 15.54 9.69
N LEU A 99 -7.69 15.81 8.44
CA LEU A 99 -8.54 16.97 8.12
C LEU A 99 -9.98 16.75 8.61
N PRO A 100 -10.74 17.80 8.91
CA PRO A 100 -11.99 17.72 9.69
C PRO A 100 -13.08 16.81 9.10
N ASN A 101 -13.07 16.56 7.81
CA ASN A 101 -14.08 15.75 7.12
C ASN A 101 -13.58 14.38 6.67
N ARG A 102 -12.35 13.96 7.07
CA ARG A 102 -11.77 12.71 6.56
C ARG A 102 -12.69 11.51 6.79
N LEU A 103 -13.12 11.31 8.02
CA LEU A 103 -13.89 10.12 8.37
C LEU A 103 -15.28 10.12 7.73
N SER A 104 -15.96 11.27 7.69
CA SER A 104 -17.26 11.37 7.03
C SER A 104 -17.17 11.19 5.51
N GLU A 105 -16.14 11.75 4.86
CA GLU A 105 -15.91 11.55 3.42
C GLU A 105 -15.60 10.08 3.06
N GLN A 106 -14.73 9.42 3.83
CA GLN A 106 -14.42 8.00 3.61
C GLN A 106 -15.62 7.10 3.89
N TYR A 107 -16.40 7.39 4.93
CA TYR A 107 -17.64 6.69 5.23
C TYR A 107 -18.64 6.83 4.08
N ASN A 108 -18.93 8.06 3.64
CA ASN A 108 -19.86 8.33 2.55
C ASN A 108 -19.41 7.69 1.24
N TYR A 109 -18.10 7.71 0.96
CA TYR A 109 -17.51 7.04 -0.21
C TYR A 109 -17.81 5.55 -0.20
N LEU A 110 -17.59 4.86 0.91
CA LEU A 110 -17.93 3.44 1.00
C LEU A 110 -19.44 3.19 0.92
N GLN A 111 -20.30 4.09 1.44
CA GLN A 111 -21.75 3.94 1.30
C GLN A 111 -22.22 4.06 -0.15
N GLN A 112 -21.62 4.95 -0.92
CA GLN A 112 -21.92 5.16 -2.35
C GLN A 112 -21.31 4.07 -3.25
N HIS A 113 -20.28 3.36 -2.78
CA HIS A 113 -19.55 2.33 -3.51
C HIS A 113 -19.54 1.00 -2.73
N PRO A 114 -20.65 0.25 -2.72
CA PRO A 114 -20.77 -0.99 -1.95
C PRO A 114 -19.77 -2.09 -2.41
N GLU A 115 -19.28 -2.00 -3.63
CA GLU A 115 -18.25 -2.91 -4.19
C GLU A 115 -16.86 -2.65 -3.63
N ILE A 116 -16.61 -1.49 -3.00
CA ILE A 116 -15.33 -1.13 -2.41
C ILE A 116 -15.30 -1.54 -0.93
N GLY A 117 -14.28 -2.30 -0.56
CA GLY A 117 -14.08 -2.77 0.81
C GLY A 117 -13.16 -1.87 1.65
N ILE A 118 -12.25 -1.14 1.01
CA ILE A 118 -11.24 -0.30 1.65
C ILE A 118 -11.21 1.07 1.00
N ALA A 119 -11.34 2.12 1.79
CA ALA A 119 -11.13 3.49 1.36
C ALA A 119 -9.79 4.03 1.90
N GLY A 120 -8.92 4.48 1.02
CA GLY A 120 -7.80 5.35 1.38
C GLY A 120 -8.21 6.82 1.34
N ALA A 121 -7.22 7.73 1.32
CA ALA A 121 -7.44 9.14 1.04
C ALA A 121 -6.26 9.75 0.27
N GLN A 122 -6.51 10.88 -0.40
CA GLN A 122 -5.43 11.74 -0.87
C GLN A 122 -4.79 12.47 0.31
N VAL A 123 -3.49 12.71 0.20
CA VAL A 123 -2.69 13.29 1.28
C VAL A 123 -1.97 14.54 0.82
N LYS A 124 -1.60 15.39 1.77
CA LYS A 124 -0.61 16.44 1.60
C LYS A 124 0.58 16.15 2.48
N ILE A 125 1.73 15.85 1.87
CA ILE A 125 2.98 15.68 2.61
C ILE A 125 3.46 17.04 3.09
N PHE A 126 3.85 17.13 4.35
CA PHE A 126 4.41 18.34 4.95
C PHE A 126 5.53 17.99 5.94
N SER A 127 6.41 18.92 6.19
CA SER A 127 7.54 18.78 7.10
C SER A 127 7.88 20.11 7.71
N ASP A 128 8.56 20.10 8.85
CA ASP A 128 9.17 21.30 9.45
C ASP A 128 10.46 21.73 8.72
N SER A 129 10.94 20.90 7.78
CA SER A 129 12.06 21.16 6.88
C SER A 129 11.63 21.12 5.42
N ASP A 130 12.54 21.46 4.50
CA ASP A 130 12.26 21.36 3.06
C ASP A 130 11.94 19.91 2.66
N ILE A 131 10.89 19.75 1.85
CA ILE A 131 10.47 18.46 1.33
C ILE A 131 11.27 18.15 0.07
N GLU A 132 11.98 17.03 0.05
CA GLU A 132 12.73 16.58 -1.11
C GLU A 132 11.81 16.37 -2.34
N GLN A 133 12.35 16.62 -3.53
CA GLN A 133 11.61 16.45 -4.79
C GLN A 133 11.01 15.04 -4.95
N GLY A 134 11.67 14.02 -4.42
CA GLY A 134 11.18 12.64 -4.44
C GLY A 134 9.82 12.50 -3.77
N PHE A 135 9.62 13.09 -2.60
CA PHE A 135 8.35 13.07 -1.89
C PHE A 135 7.25 13.84 -2.61
N GLN A 136 7.59 14.97 -3.28
CA GLN A 136 6.60 15.71 -4.06
C GLN A 136 6.09 14.91 -5.26
N LEU A 137 6.97 14.16 -5.93
CA LEU A 137 6.60 13.28 -7.04
C LEU A 137 5.79 12.09 -6.56
N TYR A 138 6.17 11.52 -5.42
CA TYR A 138 5.43 10.44 -4.78
C TYR A 138 4.02 10.88 -4.37
N GLU A 139 3.88 12.04 -3.71
CA GLU A 139 2.56 12.62 -3.37
C GLU A 139 1.68 12.77 -4.61
N LYS A 140 2.25 13.31 -5.69
CA LYS A 140 1.51 13.50 -6.95
C LYS A 140 1.03 12.18 -7.53
N TRP A 141 1.91 11.19 -7.62
CA TRP A 141 1.57 9.84 -8.10
C TRP A 141 0.50 9.21 -7.23
N LEU A 142 0.69 9.20 -5.92
CA LEU A 142 -0.20 8.58 -4.94
C LEU A 142 -1.61 9.20 -4.98
N ASN A 143 -1.70 10.51 -5.15
CA ASN A 143 -2.97 11.24 -5.19
C ASN A 143 -3.71 11.10 -6.53
N GLN A 144 -3.06 10.63 -7.59
CA GLN A 144 -3.73 10.31 -8.86
C GLN A 144 -4.48 8.97 -8.80
N LEU A 145 -4.07 8.06 -7.92
CA LEU A 145 -4.65 6.73 -7.77
C LEU A 145 -5.92 6.78 -6.93
N CYS A 146 -7.05 7.16 -7.52
CA CYS A 146 -8.32 7.25 -6.81
C CYS A 146 -9.30 6.11 -7.14
N LEU A 147 -9.33 5.67 -8.39
CA LEU A 147 -10.24 4.61 -8.84
C LEU A 147 -9.66 3.23 -8.52
N PRO A 148 -10.52 2.22 -8.31
CA PRO A 148 -10.07 0.85 -8.07
C PRO A 148 -9.10 0.32 -9.14
N ASP A 149 -9.39 0.58 -10.41
CA ASP A 149 -8.58 0.09 -11.53
C ASP A 149 -7.19 0.78 -11.57
N ASP A 150 -7.10 2.06 -11.18
CA ASP A 150 -5.81 2.75 -11.05
C ASP A 150 -4.96 2.16 -9.93
N ILE A 151 -5.60 1.89 -8.78
CA ILE A 151 -4.93 1.27 -7.63
C ILE A 151 -4.46 -0.14 -7.97
N GLU A 152 -5.29 -0.95 -8.61
CA GLU A 152 -4.94 -2.31 -9.01
C GLU A 152 -3.78 -2.33 -10.00
N ARG A 153 -3.81 -1.45 -11.01
CA ARG A 153 -2.75 -1.32 -12.03
C ARG A 153 -1.39 -0.99 -11.43
N GLU A 154 -1.36 -0.11 -10.44
CA GLU A 154 -0.13 0.41 -9.85
C GLU A 154 0.31 -0.36 -8.58
N LEU A 155 -0.49 -1.32 -8.11
CA LEU A 155 -0.29 -2.03 -6.84
C LEU A 155 1.07 -2.74 -6.74
N PHE A 156 1.54 -3.35 -7.82
CA PHE A 156 2.83 -4.03 -7.85
C PHE A 156 4.02 -3.07 -8.11
N ILE A 157 3.77 -1.78 -8.30
CA ILE A 157 4.80 -0.75 -8.45
C ILE A 157 5.20 -0.20 -7.09
N GLU A 158 4.19 0.25 -6.30
CA GLU A 158 4.40 0.85 -4.98
C GLU A 158 3.11 0.76 -4.15
N SER A 159 3.19 0.98 -2.82
CA SER A 159 2.04 1.02 -1.92
C SER A 159 1.07 2.13 -2.34
N PRO A 160 -0.15 1.81 -2.79
CA PRO A 160 -1.04 2.80 -3.39
C PRO A 160 -1.93 3.53 -2.38
N ILE A 161 -1.95 3.08 -1.12
CA ILE A 161 -2.75 3.70 -0.05
C ILE A 161 -1.82 4.08 1.10
N PRO A 162 -1.78 5.38 1.48
CA PRO A 162 -1.08 5.81 2.69
C PRO A 162 -1.71 5.14 3.90
N ASN A 163 -0.91 4.41 4.66
CA ASN A 163 -1.38 3.61 5.80
C ASN A 163 -2.23 4.40 6.81
N PRO A 164 -1.86 5.65 7.21
CA PRO A 164 -2.67 6.45 8.14
C PRO A 164 -4.04 6.85 7.62
N THR A 165 -4.31 6.62 6.32
CA THR A 165 -5.63 6.88 5.73
C THR A 165 -6.50 5.63 5.61
N ALA A 166 -6.01 4.46 5.97
CA ALA A 166 -6.74 3.21 5.81
C ALA A 166 -8.09 3.23 6.55
N PHE A 167 -9.16 2.91 5.82
CA PHE A 167 -10.52 2.89 6.33
C PHE A 167 -11.26 1.67 5.77
N PHE A 168 -11.68 0.78 6.64
CA PHE A 168 -12.22 -0.53 6.28
C PHE A 168 -13.67 -0.66 6.73
N ARG A 169 -14.50 -1.37 5.95
CA ARG A 169 -15.65 -2.04 6.55
C ARG A 169 -15.14 -3.08 7.55
N ARG A 170 -15.75 -3.22 8.71
CA ARG A 170 -15.32 -4.22 9.73
C ARG A 170 -15.23 -5.62 9.14
N GLU A 171 -16.25 -6.06 8.41
CA GLU A 171 -16.29 -7.37 7.76
C GLU A 171 -15.10 -7.62 6.81
N ILE A 172 -14.62 -6.58 6.13
CA ILE A 172 -13.45 -6.65 5.24
C ILE A 172 -12.17 -6.74 6.08
N TYR A 173 -12.06 -5.96 7.15
CA TYR A 173 -10.91 -6.05 8.07
C TYR A 173 -10.79 -7.45 8.68
N GLU A 174 -11.92 -8.05 9.07
CA GLU A 174 -12.01 -9.42 9.58
C GLU A 174 -11.66 -10.46 8.51
N LYS A 175 -12.20 -10.32 7.30
CA LYS A 175 -11.89 -11.21 6.16
C LYS A 175 -10.39 -11.20 5.82
N LEU A 176 -9.73 -10.06 6.00
CA LEU A 176 -8.28 -9.90 5.87
C LEU A 176 -7.52 -10.44 7.08
N ASN A 177 -8.20 -10.83 8.16
CA ASN A 177 -7.58 -11.17 9.44
C ASN A 177 -6.70 -10.04 10.01
N GLY A 178 -7.08 -8.78 9.78
CA GLY A 178 -6.37 -7.58 10.20
C GLY A 178 -4.95 -7.45 9.67
N TYR A 179 -4.16 -6.59 10.29
CA TYR A 179 -2.74 -6.46 9.98
C TYR A 179 -1.97 -7.72 10.40
N GLN A 180 -1.09 -8.19 9.51
CA GLN A 180 -0.18 -9.30 9.76
C GLN A 180 1.24 -8.77 9.97
N ASP A 181 2.11 -9.60 10.51
CA ASP A 181 3.51 -9.25 10.82
C ASP A 181 4.48 -10.06 9.93
N PRO A 182 4.50 -9.78 8.61
CA PRO A 182 5.45 -10.41 7.70
C PRO A 182 6.85 -9.83 7.86
N GLU A 183 7.83 -10.37 7.14
CA GLU A 183 9.18 -9.81 7.09
C GLU A 183 9.29 -8.48 6.31
N TRP A 184 8.24 -8.10 5.55
CA TRP A 184 8.13 -6.85 4.79
C TRP A 184 7.10 -5.90 5.43
N ALA A 185 6.87 -4.74 4.82
CA ALA A 185 5.95 -3.71 5.30
C ALA A 185 4.52 -4.26 5.50
N GLU A 186 3.97 -4.07 6.70
CA GLU A 186 2.67 -4.62 7.10
C GLU A 186 1.48 -4.02 6.36
N ASP A 187 1.61 -2.77 5.94
CA ASP A 187 0.59 -2.05 5.17
C ASP A 187 0.56 -2.53 3.73
N TYR A 188 1.72 -2.64 3.11
CA TYR A 188 1.81 -3.16 1.76
C TYR A 188 1.34 -4.61 1.67
N ASP A 189 1.67 -5.44 2.68
CA ASP A 189 1.10 -6.77 2.84
C ASP A 189 -0.44 -6.74 2.87
N MET A 190 -1.03 -5.81 3.62
CA MET A 190 -2.48 -5.64 3.70
C MET A 190 -3.11 -5.37 2.32
N TRP A 191 -2.51 -4.48 1.52
CA TRP A 191 -3.03 -4.15 0.19
C TRP A 191 -2.88 -5.30 -0.79
N LEU A 192 -1.75 -5.98 -0.78
CA LEU A 192 -1.51 -7.16 -1.62
C LEU A 192 -2.44 -8.33 -1.26
N ARG A 193 -2.73 -8.55 0.04
CA ARG A 193 -3.75 -9.54 0.49
C ARG A 193 -5.15 -9.15 0.05
N ALA A 194 -5.51 -7.87 0.17
CA ALA A 194 -6.80 -7.37 -0.28
C ALA A 194 -7.00 -7.65 -1.77
N HIS A 195 -6.02 -7.33 -2.61
CA HIS A 195 -6.03 -7.64 -4.03
C HIS A 195 -6.17 -9.15 -4.30
N ALA A 196 -5.37 -9.98 -3.61
CA ALA A 196 -5.42 -11.44 -3.77
C ALA A 196 -6.79 -12.05 -3.42
N LEU A 197 -7.57 -11.40 -2.56
CA LEU A 197 -8.93 -11.77 -2.19
C LEU A 197 -10.02 -11.09 -3.04
N GLY A 198 -9.64 -10.33 -4.07
CA GLY A 198 -10.56 -9.58 -4.94
C GLY A 198 -11.27 -8.42 -4.24
N ILE A 199 -10.70 -7.90 -3.16
CA ILE A 199 -11.25 -6.75 -2.42
C ILE A 199 -10.81 -5.47 -3.12
N LYS A 200 -11.77 -4.71 -3.64
CA LYS A 200 -11.52 -3.43 -4.30
C LYS A 200 -11.17 -2.35 -3.28
N MET A 201 -10.23 -1.50 -3.68
CA MET A 201 -9.76 -0.34 -2.93
C MET A 201 -10.00 0.94 -3.72
N GLY A 202 -10.28 2.06 -3.07
CA GLY A 202 -10.50 3.34 -3.74
C GLY A 202 -10.23 4.52 -2.81
N LYS A 203 -10.30 5.73 -3.35
CA LYS A 203 -10.12 6.96 -2.55
C LYS A 203 -11.16 8.00 -2.98
N PRO A 204 -11.86 8.66 -2.04
CA PRO A 204 -12.60 9.86 -2.35
C PRO A 204 -11.63 10.94 -2.85
N LYS A 205 -12.11 11.81 -3.72
CA LYS A 205 -11.32 12.96 -4.21
C LYS A 205 -11.19 14.03 -3.13
N GLY A 206 -10.04 14.67 -3.07
CA GLY A 206 -9.71 15.73 -2.14
C GLY A 206 -8.75 15.27 -1.04
N THR A 207 -7.84 16.16 -0.66
CA THR A 207 -6.90 15.91 0.44
C THR A 207 -7.65 15.80 1.75
N LEU A 208 -7.44 14.70 2.46
CA LEU A 208 -8.13 14.42 3.73
C LEU A 208 -7.16 14.18 4.91
N LEU A 209 -5.86 14.10 4.64
CA LEU A 209 -4.83 13.93 5.65
C LEU A 209 -3.61 14.81 5.29
N GLN A 210 -3.03 15.46 6.30
CA GLN A 210 -1.70 16.00 6.24
C GLN A 210 -0.74 14.93 6.78
N TRP A 211 0.18 14.48 5.93
CA TRP A 211 1.11 13.38 6.19
C TRP A 211 2.48 13.94 6.52
N ARG A 212 2.86 13.81 7.78
CA ARG A 212 4.09 14.43 8.29
C ARG A 212 5.32 13.64 7.88
N GLU A 213 6.30 14.33 7.31
CA GLU A 213 7.61 13.78 7.01
C GLU A 213 8.64 14.25 8.03
N HIS A 214 9.34 13.32 8.67
CA HIS A 214 10.42 13.57 9.61
C HIS A 214 11.35 12.36 9.77
N ALA A 215 12.59 12.59 10.20
CA ALA A 215 13.65 11.55 10.27
C ALA A 215 13.33 10.37 11.22
N ASN A 216 12.36 10.54 12.13
CA ASN A 216 12.00 9.50 13.11
C ASN A 216 10.87 8.58 12.65
N ARG A 217 10.34 8.75 11.44
CA ARG A 217 9.30 7.86 10.91
C ARG A 217 9.75 6.42 10.89
N LEU A 218 8.81 5.50 11.13
CA LEU A 218 9.05 4.06 11.11
C LEU A 218 9.64 3.60 9.76
N THR A 219 9.18 4.17 8.65
CA THR A 219 9.66 3.88 7.30
C THR A 219 11.14 4.14 7.08
N HIS A 220 11.76 5.04 7.87
CA HIS A 220 13.20 5.32 7.81
C HIS A 220 14.03 4.45 8.76
N ARG A 221 13.42 3.81 9.74
CA ARG A 221 14.11 3.11 10.82
C ARG A 221 13.96 1.60 10.80
N ASP A 222 12.85 1.09 10.30
CA ASP A 222 12.58 -0.34 10.27
C ASP A 222 12.99 -0.93 8.91
N ASN A 223 13.82 -1.96 8.97
CA ASN A 223 14.32 -2.65 7.77
C ASN A 223 13.22 -3.28 6.91
N ARG A 224 12.01 -3.51 7.45
CA ARG A 224 10.86 -4.03 6.70
C ARG A 224 10.46 -3.15 5.51
N TYR A 225 10.79 -1.85 5.57
CA TYR A 225 10.47 -0.90 4.50
C TYR A 225 11.58 -0.72 3.47
N ASN A 226 12.64 -1.56 3.49
CA ASN A 226 13.66 -1.47 2.48
C ASN A 226 13.19 -2.03 1.13
N ASN A 227 13.76 -1.50 0.04
CA ASN A 227 13.37 -1.87 -1.33
C ASN A 227 13.45 -3.38 -1.61
N LYS A 228 14.39 -4.09 -0.99
CA LYS A 228 14.57 -5.53 -1.21
C LYS A 228 13.38 -6.33 -0.67
N LEU A 229 12.91 -6.00 0.54
CA LEU A 229 11.76 -6.66 1.14
C LEU A 229 10.44 -6.23 0.47
N PHE A 230 10.36 -4.99 -0.01
CA PHE A 230 9.26 -4.54 -0.84
C PHE A 230 9.14 -5.36 -2.14
N MET A 231 10.25 -5.56 -2.84
CA MET A 231 10.29 -6.40 -4.05
C MET A 231 9.97 -7.87 -3.74
N LYS A 232 10.41 -8.38 -2.57
CA LYS A 232 10.08 -9.74 -2.13
C LYS A 232 8.58 -9.91 -1.93
N ALA A 233 7.91 -8.94 -1.28
CA ALA A 233 6.46 -8.94 -1.12
C ALA A 233 5.75 -8.97 -2.49
N LYS A 234 6.14 -8.07 -3.41
CA LYS A 234 5.58 -8.02 -4.77
C LYS A 234 5.66 -9.38 -5.46
N ALA A 235 6.85 -9.95 -5.55
CA ALA A 235 7.06 -11.21 -6.25
C ALA A 235 6.35 -12.40 -5.55
N TYR A 236 6.29 -12.40 -4.22
CA TYR A 236 5.54 -13.39 -3.44
C TYR A 236 4.04 -13.39 -3.79
N TYR A 237 3.41 -12.20 -3.79
CA TYR A 237 1.99 -12.10 -4.11
C TYR A 237 1.72 -12.26 -5.60
N LEU A 238 2.59 -11.74 -6.46
CA LEU A 238 2.49 -11.91 -7.90
C LEU A 238 2.56 -13.38 -8.30
N SER A 239 3.47 -14.17 -7.71
CA SER A 239 3.60 -15.60 -7.98
C SER A 239 2.33 -16.40 -7.64
N ARG A 240 1.47 -15.88 -6.75
CA ARG A 240 0.21 -16.49 -6.32
C ARG A 240 -1.03 -15.85 -6.94
N SER A 241 -0.82 -14.78 -7.71
CA SER A 241 -1.91 -14.02 -8.32
C SER A 241 -2.54 -14.78 -9.50
N HIS A 242 -3.77 -14.39 -9.84
CA HIS A 242 -4.43 -14.89 -11.05
C HIS A 242 -3.65 -14.55 -12.33
N HIS A 243 -2.82 -13.48 -12.31
CA HIS A 243 -2.01 -13.07 -13.46
C HIS A 243 -0.99 -14.13 -13.89
N LEU A 244 -0.43 -14.90 -12.93
CA LEU A 244 0.57 -15.95 -13.20
C LEU A 244 0.02 -17.37 -13.06
N LYS A 245 -1.27 -17.53 -12.73
CA LYS A 245 -1.88 -18.85 -12.62
C LYS A 245 -1.80 -19.62 -13.95
N GLN A 246 -1.03 -20.72 -14.00
CA GLN A 246 -0.78 -21.52 -15.18
C GLN A 246 -0.12 -20.75 -16.35
N ARG A 247 0.52 -19.66 -16.06
CA ARG A 247 1.26 -18.85 -17.04
C ARG A 247 2.74 -18.84 -16.72
N LYS A 248 3.56 -18.61 -17.72
CA LYS A 248 4.98 -18.30 -17.60
C LYS A 248 5.17 -16.80 -17.61
N ALA A 249 6.37 -16.34 -17.22
CA ALA A 249 6.72 -14.94 -17.25
C ALA A 249 7.80 -14.63 -18.30
N ILE A 250 7.76 -13.42 -18.82
CA ILE A 250 8.87 -12.75 -19.50
C ILE A 250 9.14 -11.46 -18.75
N ILE A 251 10.40 -11.18 -18.43
CA ILE A 251 10.76 -9.99 -17.65
C ILE A 251 11.36 -8.93 -18.56
N TRP A 252 10.72 -7.77 -18.66
CA TRP A 252 11.27 -6.63 -19.35
C TRP A 252 12.16 -5.81 -18.41
N GLY A 253 13.46 -5.98 -18.57
CA GLY A 253 14.52 -5.36 -17.80
C GLY A 253 15.56 -6.37 -17.33
N THR A 254 16.81 -6.22 -17.81
CA THR A 254 17.95 -7.07 -17.43
C THR A 254 18.75 -6.54 -16.24
N GLY A 255 18.31 -5.41 -15.66
CA GLY A 255 18.94 -4.76 -14.51
C GLY A 255 18.68 -5.48 -13.18
N PRO A 256 19.18 -4.92 -12.06
CA PRO A 256 19.07 -5.55 -10.74
C PRO A 256 17.64 -5.91 -10.35
N THR A 257 16.66 -5.03 -10.62
CA THR A 257 15.25 -5.24 -10.32
C THR A 257 14.69 -6.45 -11.04
N GLY A 258 14.88 -6.52 -12.39
CA GLY A 258 14.38 -7.65 -13.18
C GLY A 258 15.02 -8.98 -12.78
N VAL A 259 16.32 -8.97 -12.48
CA VAL A 259 17.03 -10.17 -11.99
C VAL A 259 16.49 -10.62 -10.64
N TYR A 260 16.23 -9.69 -9.73
CA TYR A 260 15.69 -10.03 -8.41
C TYR A 260 14.26 -10.61 -8.50
N ILE A 261 13.40 -10.03 -9.33
CA ILE A 261 12.05 -10.58 -9.59
C ILE A 261 12.16 -11.97 -10.19
N HIS A 262 13.03 -12.18 -11.18
CA HIS A 262 13.30 -13.50 -11.76
C HIS A 262 13.65 -14.54 -10.70
N ASP A 263 14.62 -14.21 -9.84
CA ASP A 263 15.14 -15.16 -8.84
C ASP A 263 14.02 -15.56 -7.85
N ILE A 264 13.18 -14.61 -7.38
CA ILE A 264 12.06 -14.92 -6.49
C ILE A 264 10.93 -15.69 -7.22
N LEU A 265 10.62 -15.37 -8.47
CA LEU A 265 9.60 -16.12 -9.22
C LEU A 265 10.00 -17.58 -9.35
N LEU A 266 11.30 -17.86 -9.58
CA LEU A 266 11.83 -19.23 -9.61
C LEU A 266 11.70 -19.94 -8.25
N GLU A 267 11.97 -19.24 -7.12
CA GLU A 267 11.77 -19.79 -5.76
C GLU A 267 10.31 -20.22 -5.53
N HIS A 268 9.37 -19.60 -6.24
CA HIS A 268 7.95 -19.91 -6.19
C HIS A 268 7.45 -20.78 -7.34
N ASN A 269 8.35 -21.47 -8.06
CA ASN A 269 8.04 -22.38 -9.18
C ASN A 269 7.33 -21.70 -10.36
N ILE A 270 7.52 -20.42 -10.57
CA ILE A 270 7.09 -19.70 -11.76
C ILE A 270 8.22 -19.72 -12.78
N GLU A 271 7.96 -20.32 -13.93
CA GLU A 271 8.93 -20.38 -15.01
C GLU A 271 9.05 -19.03 -15.70
N VAL A 272 10.28 -18.52 -15.80
CA VAL A 272 10.61 -17.34 -16.62
C VAL A 272 11.28 -17.85 -17.91
N GLU A 273 10.78 -17.39 -19.06
CA GLU A 273 11.26 -17.89 -20.36
C GLU A 273 12.33 -17.02 -21.00
N ALA A 274 12.29 -15.71 -20.77
CA ALA A 274 13.21 -14.76 -21.37
C ALA A 274 13.29 -13.46 -20.58
N PHE A 275 14.33 -12.70 -20.84
CA PHE A 275 14.40 -11.27 -20.55
C PHE A 275 14.19 -10.45 -21.81
N ILE A 276 13.62 -9.24 -21.65
CA ILE A 276 13.50 -8.24 -22.72
C ILE A 276 14.42 -7.06 -22.42
N GLU A 277 15.06 -6.54 -23.45
CA GLU A 277 15.96 -5.41 -23.34
C GLU A 277 15.86 -4.51 -24.58
N VAL A 278 16.14 -3.22 -24.42
CA VAL A 278 16.23 -2.24 -25.50
C VAL A 278 17.67 -1.87 -25.86
N ASP A 279 18.63 -2.10 -24.95
CA ASP A 279 20.05 -1.84 -25.19
C ASP A 279 20.63 -2.88 -26.17
N PRO A 280 21.03 -2.48 -27.40
CA PRO A 280 21.54 -3.40 -28.41
C PRO A 280 22.77 -4.22 -27.95
N ARG A 281 23.52 -3.71 -26.98
CA ARG A 281 24.71 -4.40 -26.43
C ARG A 281 24.35 -5.63 -25.57
N ARG A 282 23.11 -5.71 -25.12
CA ARG A 282 22.61 -6.81 -24.25
C ARG A 282 21.68 -7.76 -24.99
N VAL A 283 21.02 -7.27 -26.03
CA VAL A 283 20.13 -8.07 -26.89
C VAL A 283 20.91 -9.20 -27.57
N GLY A 284 20.30 -10.36 -27.67
CA GLY A 284 20.94 -11.59 -28.20
C GLY A 284 21.89 -12.27 -27.22
N GLY A 285 22.11 -11.68 -26.03
CA GLY A 285 22.89 -12.27 -24.95
C GLY A 285 22.11 -13.25 -24.10
N VAL A 286 22.71 -13.63 -22.97
CA VAL A 286 22.12 -14.55 -21.99
C VAL A 286 22.14 -13.91 -20.61
N LYS A 287 21.02 -13.97 -19.88
CA LYS A 287 20.89 -13.53 -18.50
C LYS A 287 20.25 -14.63 -17.66
N ARG A 288 20.87 -15.02 -16.53
CA ARG A 288 20.38 -16.15 -15.70
C ARG A 288 20.14 -17.46 -16.49
N GLY A 289 20.91 -17.69 -17.55
CA GLY A 289 20.71 -18.85 -18.43
C GLY A 289 19.58 -18.71 -19.47
N LEU A 290 18.89 -17.57 -19.47
CA LEU A 290 17.76 -17.30 -20.36
C LEU A 290 18.15 -16.33 -21.49
N PRO A 291 17.51 -16.41 -22.68
CA PRO A 291 17.75 -15.49 -23.78
C PRO A 291 17.34 -14.06 -23.43
N VAL A 292 18.08 -13.08 -23.93
CA VAL A 292 17.73 -11.66 -23.88
C VAL A 292 17.23 -11.23 -25.25
N LEU A 293 15.94 -10.97 -25.34
CA LEU A 293 15.25 -10.64 -26.58
C LEU A 293 15.18 -9.11 -26.76
N HIS A 294 15.14 -8.66 -28.02
CA HIS A 294 14.74 -7.29 -28.31
C HIS A 294 13.22 -7.14 -28.12
N PHE A 295 12.76 -5.98 -27.67
CA PHE A 295 11.32 -5.78 -27.40
C PHE A 295 10.44 -6.00 -28.64
N SER A 296 10.93 -5.75 -29.85
CA SER A 296 10.20 -6.02 -31.09
C SER A 296 9.92 -7.51 -31.37
N GLU A 297 10.61 -8.40 -30.68
CA GLU A 297 10.42 -9.87 -30.82
C GLU A 297 9.28 -10.40 -29.93
N ILE A 298 8.69 -9.56 -29.05
CA ILE A 298 7.65 -9.97 -28.11
C ILE A 298 6.50 -10.71 -28.81
N ASN A 299 5.96 -10.14 -29.90
CA ASN A 299 4.84 -10.74 -30.60
C ASN A 299 5.20 -12.09 -31.25
N GLN A 300 6.39 -12.21 -31.85
CA GLN A 300 6.83 -13.49 -32.43
C GLN A 300 7.02 -14.52 -31.30
N TYR A 301 7.56 -14.12 -30.18
CA TYR A 301 7.82 -14.99 -29.03
C TYR A 301 6.53 -15.44 -28.33
N THR A 302 5.57 -14.54 -28.15
CA THR A 302 4.28 -14.84 -27.50
C THR A 302 3.31 -15.58 -28.41
N ASN A 303 3.25 -15.26 -29.71
CA ASN A 303 2.31 -15.84 -30.65
C ASN A 303 2.71 -17.25 -31.13
N ASN A 304 4.00 -17.58 -31.16
CA ASN A 304 4.51 -18.89 -31.59
C ASN A 304 4.40 -19.98 -30.52
N ARG A 305 3.97 -19.66 -29.32
CA ARG A 305 3.86 -20.61 -28.20
C ARG A 305 2.41 -20.67 -27.76
N ASN A 306 1.76 -21.82 -27.90
CA ASN A 306 0.42 -22.12 -27.38
C ASN A 306 0.29 -21.94 -25.83
N LYS A 307 1.13 -21.11 -25.20
CA LYS A 307 1.16 -20.89 -23.76
C LYS A 307 0.95 -19.42 -23.47
N SER A 308 0.00 -19.16 -22.62
CA SER A 308 -0.21 -17.82 -22.07
C SER A 308 1.03 -17.36 -21.30
N VAL A 309 1.59 -16.24 -21.68
CA VAL A 309 2.77 -15.62 -21.04
C VAL A 309 2.37 -14.26 -20.47
N LEU A 310 2.86 -13.92 -19.30
CA LEU A 310 2.73 -12.59 -18.72
C LEU A 310 4.05 -11.81 -18.89
N ILE A 311 3.98 -10.60 -19.41
CA ILE A 311 5.12 -9.70 -19.47
C ILE A 311 5.15 -8.87 -18.20
N ILE A 312 6.28 -8.91 -17.48
CA ILE A 312 6.48 -8.14 -16.23
C ILE A 312 7.49 -7.03 -16.49
N GLY A 313 7.03 -5.78 -16.51
CA GLY A 313 7.89 -4.62 -16.61
C GLY A 313 8.65 -4.36 -15.30
N ALA A 314 9.98 -4.42 -15.35
CA ALA A 314 10.87 -4.37 -14.19
C ALA A 314 12.03 -3.39 -14.37
N VAL A 315 11.72 -2.20 -14.92
CA VAL A 315 12.69 -1.12 -15.18
C VAL A 315 12.34 0.09 -14.32
N GLY A 316 13.17 0.39 -13.32
CA GLY A 316 12.96 1.51 -12.39
C GLY A 316 13.45 2.87 -12.89
N ALA A 317 13.91 2.99 -14.15
CA ALA A 317 14.31 4.28 -14.70
C ALA A 317 13.09 5.20 -14.91
N ARG A 318 13.26 6.48 -14.59
CA ARG A 318 12.18 7.47 -14.76
C ARG A 318 11.74 7.55 -16.23
N GLY A 319 10.41 7.51 -16.47
CA GLY A 319 9.81 7.55 -17.82
C GLY A 319 9.80 6.21 -18.54
N ALA A 320 10.63 5.24 -18.15
CA ALA A 320 10.71 3.94 -18.83
C ALA A 320 9.37 3.19 -18.82
N ARG A 321 8.60 3.31 -17.74
CA ARG A 321 7.30 2.62 -17.62
C ARG A 321 6.30 3.12 -18.65
N GLU A 322 6.21 4.42 -18.85
CA GLU A 322 5.31 5.04 -19.83
C GLU A 322 5.70 4.64 -21.25
N GLU A 323 7.01 4.64 -21.57
CA GLU A 323 7.51 4.19 -22.87
C GLU A 323 7.23 2.72 -23.12
N MET A 324 7.46 1.86 -22.12
CA MET A 324 7.17 0.42 -22.21
C MET A 324 5.66 0.16 -22.37
N ARG A 325 4.83 0.87 -21.59
CA ARG A 325 3.36 0.79 -21.68
C ARG A 325 2.87 1.15 -23.07
N GLN A 326 3.36 2.26 -23.62
CA GLN A 326 2.99 2.67 -24.98
C GLN A 326 3.42 1.63 -26.02
N ALA A 327 4.66 1.12 -25.94
CA ALA A 327 5.15 0.11 -26.85
C ALA A 327 4.33 -1.19 -26.80
N LEU A 328 3.86 -1.61 -25.60
CA LEU A 328 3.02 -2.78 -25.46
C LEU A 328 1.60 -2.53 -25.99
N PHE A 329 1.02 -1.37 -25.78
CA PHE A 329 -0.26 -0.98 -26.38
C PHE A 329 -0.20 -0.95 -27.92
N ASP A 330 0.88 -0.41 -28.49
CA ASP A 330 1.11 -0.37 -29.94
C ASP A 330 1.25 -1.81 -30.55
N MET A 331 1.64 -2.79 -29.70
CA MET A 331 1.67 -4.21 -30.07
C MET A 331 0.33 -4.92 -29.85
N GLY A 332 -0.73 -4.21 -29.42
CA GLY A 332 -2.05 -4.77 -29.13
C GLY A 332 -2.11 -5.57 -27.84
N LYS A 333 -1.22 -5.30 -26.88
CA LYS A 333 -1.23 -5.93 -25.55
C LYS A 333 -2.09 -5.13 -24.59
N GLU A 334 -2.74 -5.82 -23.66
CA GLU A 334 -3.63 -5.25 -22.66
C GLU A 334 -3.00 -5.32 -21.25
N GLU A 335 -2.93 -4.15 -20.56
CA GLU A 335 -2.40 -4.08 -19.18
C GLU A 335 -3.34 -4.81 -18.21
N GLY A 336 -2.79 -5.55 -17.27
CA GLY A 336 -3.55 -6.41 -16.36
C GLY A 336 -3.87 -7.79 -16.93
N ILE A 337 -3.82 -7.97 -18.25
CA ILE A 337 -4.06 -9.25 -18.94
C ILE A 337 -2.76 -9.81 -19.50
N ASP A 338 -2.12 -9.07 -20.41
CA ASP A 338 -0.91 -9.51 -21.11
C ASP A 338 0.37 -9.05 -20.41
N PHE A 339 0.29 -7.93 -19.72
CA PHE A 339 1.43 -7.35 -19.00
C PHE A 339 1.01 -6.60 -17.74
N LEU A 340 1.98 -6.42 -16.85
CA LEU A 340 1.92 -5.52 -15.69
C LEU A 340 3.31 -4.97 -15.37
N PHE A 341 3.36 -3.96 -14.49
CA PHE A 341 4.61 -3.41 -14.01
C PHE A 341 4.85 -3.77 -12.54
N ALA A 342 6.12 -4.03 -12.20
CA ALA A 342 6.59 -4.33 -10.85
C ALA A 342 7.73 -3.39 -10.39
N ALA A 343 8.03 -2.33 -11.19
CA ALA A 343 9.00 -1.29 -10.87
C ALA A 343 8.64 0.03 -11.57
#